data_5b60321a44de055ecb62e2f9459ca1ab
#
_entry.id   5b60321a44de055ecb62e2f9459ca1ab
#
_cell.length_a   1.000
_cell.length_b   1.000
_cell.length_c   1.000
_cell.angle_alpha   90.00
_cell.angle_beta   90.00
_cell.angle_gamma   90.00
#
_symmetry.space_group_name_H-M   'P 1'
#
loop_
_entity.id
_entity.type
_entity.pdbx_description
1 polymer ?
#
loop_
_entity_poly.entity_id
_entity_poly.type
_entity_poly.pdbx_seq_one_letter_code
_entity_poly.pdbx_strand_id
1 'polypeptide(L)'
;MKKIIAAAVVASMVVPCFSVSAAERVKEVSSVYGDKSEIHIVYNDKVVKYDDVKPVNTDGRVMIPFRAALENMGASVDYDDSSRLVTAKKGDTTIKFTLMDDTIYVDNNGSESTVQMDTPMIIVDDRTLVPIRFMSNAFGMQVGWDGDTETVVILDAD
;
A
#
# COMPACT_ATOMS: atom_id res chain seq x y z
N MET A 1 17.14 -16.00 27.08
CA MET A 1 15.81 -15.69 26.58
C MET A 1 15.71 -16.13 25.13
N LYS A 2 14.97 -17.16 24.90
CA LYS A 2 14.93 -17.78 23.58
C LYS A 2 13.79 -17.14 22.77
N LYS A 3 14.13 -16.42 21.74
CA LYS A 3 13.16 -16.01 20.73
C LYS A 3 12.81 -17.22 19.88
N ILE A 4 11.63 -17.73 20.04
CA ILE A 4 11.10 -18.78 19.19
C ILE A 4 10.62 -18.08 17.93
N ILE A 5 11.38 -18.24 16.86
CA ILE A 5 10.92 -17.92 15.52
C ILE A 5 9.93 -19.01 15.15
N ALA A 6 8.66 -18.75 15.33
CA ALA A 6 7.61 -19.60 14.80
C ALA A 6 7.65 -19.45 13.27
N ALA A 7 8.24 -20.42 12.61
CA ALA A 7 8.02 -20.61 11.19
C ALA A 7 6.53 -20.91 11.01
N ALA A 8 5.77 -19.96 10.49
CA ALA A 8 4.40 -20.17 10.13
C ALA A 8 4.35 -21.23 9.02
N VAL A 9 4.01 -22.42 9.40
CA VAL A 9 3.56 -23.45 8.47
C VAL A 9 2.24 -22.92 7.91
N VAL A 10 2.28 -22.39 6.70
CA VAL A 10 1.07 -22.13 5.94
C VAL A 10 0.49 -23.48 5.59
N ALA A 11 -0.35 -24.00 6.47
CA ALA A 11 -1.19 -25.14 6.15
C ALA A 11 -2.11 -24.68 5.02
N SER A 12 -1.95 -25.30 3.86
CA SER A 12 -2.86 -25.22 2.73
C SER A 12 -4.25 -25.71 3.18
N MET A 13 -5.02 -24.84 3.82
CA MET A 13 -6.43 -25.04 3.99
C MET A 13 -7.11 -24.59 2.70
N VAL A 14 -7.56 -25.55 1.95
CA VAL A 14 -8.58 -25.35 0.92
C VAL A 14 -9.83 -24.85 1.64
N VAL A 15 -9.97 -23.54 1.76
CA VAL A 15 -11.18 -22.92 2.30
C VAL A 15 -12.22 -22.99 1.20
N PRO A 16 -13.41 -23.58 1.46
CA PRO A 16 -14.49 -23.52 0.50
C PRO A 16 -14.85 -22.07 0.23
N CYS A 17 -15.12 -21.78 -1.02
CA CYS A 17 -15.44 -20.47 -1.59
C CYS A 17 -16.68 -19.86 -0.93
N PHE A 18 -16.54 -19.35 0.29
CA PHE A 18 -17.43 -18.35 0.84
C PHE A 18 -16.77 -16.99 0.59
N SER A 19 -17.50 -16.07 0.02
CA SER A 19 -17.07 -14.70 -0.13
C SER A 19 -16.87 -14.05 1.24
N VAL A 20 -15.68 -14.23 1.79
CA VAL A 20 -15.25 -13.52 3.00
C VAL A 20 -15.25 -12.05 2.67
N SER A 21 -15.98 -11.24 3.44
CA SER A 21 -16.01 -9.80 3.21
C SER A 21 -14.60 -9.23 3.35
N ALA A 22 -14.30 -8.16 2.60
CA ALA A 22 -13.01 -7.48 2.70
C ALA A 22 -12.66 -7.11 4.16
N ALA A 23 -13.66 -6.77 4.98
CA ALA A 23 -13.48 -6.44 6.39
C ALA A 23 -13.06 -7.66 7.25
N GLU A 24 -13.60 -8.85 6.97
CA GLU A 24 -13.20 -10.08 7.67
C GLU A 24 -11.78 -10.49 7.29
N ARG A 25 -11.42 -10.34 6.01
CA ARG A 25 -10.06 -10.63 5.55
C ARG A 25 -9.04 -9.66 6.14
N VAL A 26 -9.38 -8.40 6.29
CA VAL A 26 -8.52 -7.42 7.00
C VAL A 26 -8.23 -7.88 8.43
N LYS A 27 -9.24 -8.31 9.18
CA LYS A 27 -9.05 -8.79 10.56
C LYS A 27 -8.23 -10.08 10.63
N GLU A 28 -8.44 -11.00 9.71
CA GLU A 28 -7.68 -12.24 9.65
C GLU A 28 -6.18 -11.97 9.42
N VAL A 29 -5.86 -11.16 8.41
CA VAL A 29 -4.47 -10.82 8.07
C VAL A 29 -3.82 -9.99 9.18
N SER A 30 -4.50 -8.98 9.69
CA SER A 30 -3.94 -8.10 10.72
C SER A 30 -3.65 -8.81 12.04
N SER A 31 -4.43 -9.84 12.39
CA SER A 31 -4.21 -10.64 13.60
C SER A 31 -2.86 -11.38 13.60
N VAL A 32 -2.31 -11.63 12.41
CA VAL A 32 -1.02 -12.33 12.26
C VAL A 32 0.17 -11.38 12.39
N TYR A 33 0.01 -10.13 11.94
CA TYR A 33 1.14 -9.20 11.79
C TYR A 33 1.13 -8.03 12.77
N GLY A 34 -0.01 -7.76 13.42
CA GLY A 34 -0.19 -6.57 14.23
C GLY A 34 0.42 -6.68 15.63
N ASP A 35 1.51 -5.97 15.87
CA ASP A 35 1.79 -5.46 17.21
C ASP A 35 1.59 -3.93 17.18
N LYS A 36 1.02 -3.37 18.23
CA LYS A 36 0.61 -1.94 18.27
C LYS A 36 1.78 -0.94 18.32
N SER A 37 3.01 -1.39 18.15
CA SER A 37 4.19 -0.53 18.29
C SER A 37 4.51 0.25 17.01
N GLU A 38 4.05 -0.24 15.86
CA GLU A 38 4.36 0.34 14.55
C GLU A 38 3.18 0.11 13.58
N ILE A 39 3.09 0.98 12.57
CA ILE A 39 2.14 0.78 11.47
C ILE A 39 2.67 -0.31 10.54
N HIS A 40 1.88 -1.35 10.35
CA HIS A 40 2.18 -2.43 9.43
C HIS A 40 1.37 -2.25 8.14
N ILE A 41 2.00 -2.54 7.01
CA ILE A 41 1.31 -2.61 5.73
C ILE A 41 1.49 -4.01 5.16
N VAL A 42 0.39 -4.63 4.80
CA VAL A 42 0.36 -5.97 4.23
C VAL A 42 -0.26 -5.89 2.84
N TYR A 43 0.45 -6.37 1.85
CA TYR A 43 -0.02 -6.47 0.48
C TYR A 43 -0.07 -7.94 0.05
N ASN A 44 -1.26 -8.43 -0.28
CA ASN A 44 -1.48 -9.82 -0.67
C ASN A 44 -0.75 -10.81 0.26
N ASP A 45 -1.03 -10.72 1.57
CA ASP A 45 -0.46 -11.55 2.64
C ASP A 45 1.07 -11.40 2.83
N LYS A 46 1.70 -10.37 2.25
CA LYS A 46 3.12 -10.05 2.44
C LYS A 46 3.30 -8.71 3.13
N VAL A 47 4.15 -8.69 4.15
CA VAL A 47 4.50 -7.43 4.81
C VAL A 47 5.34 -6.57 3.89
N VAL A 48 4.91 -5.33 3.69
CA VAL A 48 5.67 -4.31 2.96
C VAL A 48 6.89 -3.91 3.79
N LYS A 49 8.07 -3.91 3.17
CA LYS A 49 9.33 -3.52 3.80
C LYS A 49 9.71 -2.10 3.42
N TYR A 50 10.33 -1.42 4.35
CA TYR A 50 10.90 -0.08 4.17
C TYR A 50 12.36 -0.11 4.57
N ASP A 51 13.20 0.62 3.85
CA ASP A 51 14.64 0.61 4.12
C ASP A 51 15.00 1.65 5.20
N ASP A 52 14.47 2.86 5.12
CA ASP A 52 14.89 3.99 5.96
C ASP A 52 13.73 4.74 6.65
N VAL A 53 12.67 5.07 5.92
CA VAL A 53 11.53 5.82 6.46
C VAL A 53 10.32 4.91 6.61
N LYS A 54 9.81 4.82 7.84
CA LYS A 54 8.63 4.02 8.17
C LYS A 54 7.34 4.77 7.81
N PRO A 55 6.22 4.05 7.66
CA PRO A 55 4.91 4.68 7.54
C PRO A 55 4.60 5.56 8.75
N VAL A 56 3.91 6.65 8.49
CA VAL A 56 3.41 7.55 9.54
C VAL A 56 1.92 7.76 9.37
N ASN A 57 1.20 7.92 10.47
CA ASN A 57 -0.20 8.30 10.44
C ASN A 57 -0.29 9.82 10.65
N THR A 58 -0.80 10.51 9.66
CA THR A 58 -1.04 11.95 9.68
C THR A 58 -2.53 12.19 9.51
N ASP A 59 -3.20 12.65 10.57
CA ASP A 59 -4.63 12.97 10.56
C ASP A 59 -5.54 11.85 10.01
N GLY A 60 -5.24 10.61 10.41
CA GLY A 60 -5.97 9.44 9.96
C GLY A 60 -5.62 8.95 8.54
N ARG A 61 -4.54 9.46 7.97
CA ARG A 61 -3.98 9.00 6.70
C ARG A 61 -2.63 8.32 6.92
N VAL A 62 -2.52 7.08 6.52
CA VAL A 62 -1.24 6.37 6.52
C VAL A 62 -0.43 6.81 5.32
N MET A 63 0.69 7.44 5.59
CA MET A 63 1.64 7.95 4.60
C MET A 63 2.83 7.01 4.51
N ILE A 64 3.29 6.73 3.29
CA ILE A 64 4.40 5.80 3.02
C ILE A 64 5.30 6.38 1.92
N PRO A 65 6.63 6.16 1.97
CA PRO A 65 7.50 6.55 0.86
C PRO A 65 6.99 5.98 -0.47
N PHE A 66 6.78 6.84 -1.47
CA PHE A 66 6.08 6.47 -2.71
C PHE A 66 6.74 5.29 -3.44
N ARG A 67 8.07 5.26 -3.50
CA ARG A 67 8.80 4.19 -4.17
C ARG A 67 8.59 2.86 -3.45
N ALA A 68 8.76 2.83 -2.12
CA ALA A 68 8.52 1.62 -1.33
C ALA A 68 7.08 1.13 -1.47
N ALA A 69 6.10 2.04 -1.47
CA ALA A 69 4.70 1.68 -1.68
C ALA A 69 4.49 0.99 -3.03
N LEU A 70 4.91 1.64 -4.11
CA LEU A 70 4.64 1.20 -5.47
C LEU A 70 5.40 -0.08 -5.83
N GLU A 71 6.69 -0.18 -5.48
CA GLU A 71 7.50 -1.37 -5.77
C GLU A 71 7.02 -2.60 -4.99
N ASN A 72 6.64 -2.44 -3.71
CA ASN A 72 6.07 -3.55 -2.94
C ASN A 72 4.69 -3.98 -3.44
N MET A 73 3.93 -3.09 -4.09
CA MET A 73 2.70 -3.45 -4.80
C MET A 73 2.96 -4.07 -6.17
N GLY A 74 4.21 -4.34 -6.53
CA GLY A 74 4.58 -4.99 -7.78
C GLY A 74 4.61 -4.07 -9.00
N ALA A 75 4.61 -2.74 -8.79
CA ALA A 75 4.77 -1.79 -9.87
C ALA A 75 6.25 -1.54 -10.19
N SER A 76 6.57 -1.33 -11.46
CA SER A 76 7.82 -0.69 -11.85
C SER A 76 7.69 0.81 -11.70
N VAL A 77 8.73 1.48 -11.17
CA VAL A 77 8.71 2.90 -10.87
C VAL A 77 9.84 3.60 -11.59
N ASP A 78 9.48 4.62 -12.36
CA ASP A 78 10.41 5.56 -12.97
C ASP A 78 10.19 6.96 -12.41
N TYR A 79 11.26 7.73 -12.23
CA TYR A 79 11.22 9.06 -11.67
C TYR A 79 12.12 10.01 -12.47
N ASP A 80 11.51 11.04 -13.02
CA ASP A 80 12.22 12.15 -13.67
C ASP A 80 12.41 13.29 -12.66
N ASP A 81 13.66 13.48 -12.25
CA ASP A 81 14.03 14.51 -11.27
C ASP A 81 13.79 15.94 -11.77
N SER A 82 13.93 16.17 -13.08
CA SER A 82 13.76 17.49 -13.68
C SER A 82 12.33 17.99 -13.65
N SER A 83 11.38 17.11 -13.91
CA SER A 83 9.94 17.38 -13.89
C SER A 83 9.27 16.97 -12.59
N ARG A 84 9.99 16.24 -11.71
CA ARG A 84 9.47 15.58 -10.52
C ARG A 84 8.31 14.60 -10.82
N LEU A 85 8.28 14.09 -12.03
CA LEU A 85 7.25 13.17 -12.49
C LEU A 85 7.59 11.75 -12.06
N VAL A 86 6.66 11.12 -11.39
CA VAL A 86 6.66 9.69 -11.10
C VAL A 86 5.78 9.00 -12.12
N THR A 87 6.30 7.94 -12.74
CA THR A 87 5.53 7.02 -13.58
C THR A 87 5.64 5.63 -12.96
N ALA A 88 4.52 5.02 -12.64
CA ALA A 88 4.49 3.66 -12.13
C ALA A 88 3.56 2.79 -12.97
N LYS A 89 4.01 1.58 -13.27
CA LYS A 89 3.27 0.62 -14.10
C LYS A 89 3.13 -0.71 -13.39
N LYS A 90 1.89 -1.20 -13.34
CA LYS A 90 1.56 -2.55 -12.87
C LYS A 90 0.54 -3.19 -13.81
N GLY A 91 0.91 -4.29 -14.45
CA GLY A 91 0.06 -4.91 -15.48
C GLY A 91 -0.28 -3.92 -16.60
N ASP A 92 -1.56 -3.76 -16.86
CA ASP A 92 -2.08 -2.85 -17.89
C ASP A 92 -2.33 -1.42 -17.37
N THR A 93 -2.14 -1.19 -16.09
CA THR A 93 -2.36 0.12 -15.46
C THR A 93 -1.07 0.89 -15.33
N THR A 94 -1.07 2.11 -15.83
CA THR A 94 0.00 3.10 -15.65
C THR A 94 -0.54 4.29 -14.88
N ILE A 95 0.14 4.68 -13.82
CA ILE A 95 -0.18 5.90 -13.10
C ILE A 95 0.95 6.92 -13.24
N LYS A 96 0.58 8.19 -13.30
CA LYS A 96 1.52 9.32 -13.36
C LYS A 96 1.08 10.39 -12.37
N PHE A 97 2.01 10.91 -11.62
CA PHE A 97 1.79 12.06 -10.75
C PHE A 97 3.08 12.85 -10.57
N THR A 98 2.94 14.13 -10.35
CA THR A 98 4.07 15.01 -10.03
C THR A 98 4.18 15.11 -8.51
N LEU A 99 5.39 14.99 -7.97
CA LEU A 99 5.59 15.16 -6.53
C LEU A 99 5.11 16.54 -6.10
N MET A 100 4.33 16.57 -5.02
CA MET A 100 3.66 17.75 -4.44
C MET A 100 2.42 18.24 -5.21
N ASP A 101 1.99 17.51 -6.23
CA ASP A 101 0.67 17.68 -6.83
C ASP A 101 -0.34 16.74 -6.13
N ASP A 102 -1.60 17.10 -6.17
CA ASP A 102 -2.69 16.33 -5.54
C ASP A 102 -3.44 15.43 -6.53
N THR A 103 -3.05 15.44 -7.80
CA THR A 103 -3.72 14.69 -8.87
C THR A 103 -2.87 13.53 -9.37
N ILE A 104 -3.47 12.34 -9.39
CA ILE A 104 -2.91 11.15 -10.02
C ILE A 104 -3.64 10.89 -11.33
N TYR A 105 -2.90 10.81 -12.42
CA TYR A 105 -3.42 10.39 -13.73
C TYR A 105 -3.29 8.89 -13.86
N VAL A 106 -4.37 8.24 -14.24
CA VAL A 106 -4.46 6.79 -14.38
C VAL A 106 -4.80 6.45 -15.81
N ASP A 107 -4.00 5.61 -16.44
CA ASP A 107 -4.29 4.98 -17.72
C ASP A 107 -4.40 3.47 -17.49
N ASN A 108 -5.57 2.92 -17.74
CA ASN A 108 -5.82 1.49 -17.67
C ASN A 108 -6.14 1.00 -19.09
N ASN A 109 -5.13 0.51 -19.79
CA ASN A 109 -5.23 -0.03 -21.13
C ASN A 109 -5.96 0.93 -22.13
N GLY A 110 -5.59 2.22 -22.07
CA GLY A 110 -6.17 3.28 -22.91
C GLY A 110 -7.42 3.94 -22.33
N SER A 111 -7.90 3.51 -21.17
CA SER A 111 -8.96 4.19 -20.44
C SER A 111 -8.35 5.16 -19.41
N GLU A 112 -8.45 6.44 -19.69
CA GLU A 112 -7.87 7.49 -18.85
C GLU A 112 -8.86 7.96 -17.78
N SER A 113 -8.34 8.16 -16.57
CA SER A 113 -9.06 8.72 -15.42
C SER A 113 -8.11 9.48 -14.50
N THR A 114 -8.66 10.14 -13.51
CA THR A 114 -7.87 10.84 -12.48
C THR A 114 -8.35 10.47 -11.10
N VAL A 115 -7.41 10.43 -10.15
CA VAL A 115 -7.68 10.29 -8.73
C VAL A 115 -7.17 11.54 -8.03
N GLN A 116 -8.07 12.22 -7.31
CA GLN A 116 -7.73 13.40 -6.53
C GLN A 116 -7.37 12.97 -5.11
N MET A 117 -6.22 13.41 -4.60
CA MET A 117 -5.83 13.21 -3.20
C MET A 117 -6.48 14.27 -2.32
N ASP A 118 -7.05 13.87 -1.19
CA ASP A 118 -7.61 14.76 -0.18
C ASP A 118 -6.57 15.18 0.88
N THR A 119 -5.38 14.63 0.78
CA THR A 119 -4.28 14.87 1.71
C THR A 119 -3.00 15.10 0.91
N PRO A 120 -2.27 16.19 1.18
CA PRO A 120 -1.05 16.48 0.46
C PRO A 120 0.04 15.45 0.76
N MET A 121 0.95 15.26 -0.19
CA MET A 121 2.21 14.56 0.04
C MET A 121 3.05 15.32 1.07
N ILE A 122 3.85 14.59 1.85
CA ILE A 122 4.76 15.19 2.84
C ILE A 122 6.19 14.71 2.58
N ILE A 123 7.16 15.48 3.06
CA ILE A 123 8.57 15.11 2.99
C ILE A 123 9.06 14.82 4.42
N VAL A 124 9.62 13.62 4.61
CA VAL A 124 10.23 13.17 5.85
C VAL A 124 11.60 12.58 5.50
N ASP A 125 12.66 13.08 6.13
CA ASP A 125 14.03 12.59 5.93
C ASP A 125 14.42 12.44 4.44
N ASP A 126 14.14 13.48 3.63
CA ASP A 126 14.35 13.52 2.18
C ASP A 126 13.58 12.49 1.36
N ARG A 127 12.57 11.87 1.95
CA ARG A 127 11.63 10.97 1.26
C ARG A 127 10.27 11.62 1.11
N THR A 128 9.71 11.55 -0.07
CA THR A 128 8.32 11.96 -0.30
C THR A 128 7.39 10.82 0.10
N LEU A 129 6.52 11.09 1.06
CA LEU A 129 5.49 10.17 1.51
C LEU A 129 4.15 10.52 0.86
N VAL A 130 3.46 9.49 0.44
CA VAL A 130 2.16 9.57 -0.23
C VAL A 130 1.10 8.81 0.56
N PRO A 131 -0.17 9.24 0.50
CA PRO A 131 -1.24 8.50 1.16
C PRO A 131 -1.42 7.14 0.48
N ILE A 132 -1.21 6.05 1.22
CA ILE A 132 -1.24 4.68 0.66
C ILE A 132 -2.57 4.34 0.00
N ARG A 133 -3.68 4.83 0.54
CA ARG A 133 -5.03 4.56 0.01
C ARG A 133 -5.18 5.09 -1.41
N PHE A 134 -4.68 6.28 -1.71
CA PHE A 134 -4.82 6.87 -3.04
C PHE A 134 -3.96 6.16 -4.07
N MET A 135 -2.74 5.75 -3.68
CA MET A 135 -1.89 4.94 -4.55
C MET A 135 -2.52 3.59 -4.89
N SER A 136 -3.07 2.91 -3.87
CA SER A 136 -3.74 1.63 -4.06
C SER A 136 -5.01 1.76 -4.90
N ASN A 137 -5.82 2.78 -4.65
CA ASN A 137 -7.03 3.04 -5.44
C ASN A 137 -6.71 3.34 -6.91
N ALA A 138 -5.61 4.04 -7.18
CA ALA A 138 -5.18 4.33 -8.55
C ALA A 138 -4.87 3.05 -9.34
N PHE A 139 -4.44 1.99 -8.67
CA PHE A 139 -4.27 0.66 -9.27
C PHE A 139 -5.51 -0.24 -9.16
N GLY A 140 -6.65 0.28 -8.69
CA GLY A 140 -7.88 -0.50 -8.51
C GLY A 140 -7.84 -1.49 -7.36
N MET A 141 -6.90 -1.36 -6.43
CA MET A 141 -6.75 -2.26 -5.29
C MET A 141 -7.74 -1.92 -4.17
N GLN A 142 -8.07 -2.91 -3.37
CA GLN A 142 -8.87 -2.73 -2.14
C GLN A 142 -7.94 -2.44 -0.96
N VAL A 143 -8.33 -1.48 -0.12
CA VAL A 143 -7.56 -1.08 1.07
C VAL A 143 -8.44 -1.12 2.29
N GLY A 144 -7.98 -1.82 3.31
CA GLY A 144 -8.60 -1.86 4.64
C GLY A 144 -7.63 -1.37 5.73
N TRP A 145 -8.20 -0.89 6.83
CA TRP A 145 -7.47 -0.48 8.02
C TRP A 145 -8.00 -1.21 9.24
N ASP A 146 -7.11 -1.75 10.03
CA ASP A 146 -7.40 -2.29 11.35
C ASP A 146 -6.72 -1.42 12.42
N GLY A 147 -7.52 -0.64 13.15
CA GLY A 147 -7.03 0.26 14.20
C GLY A 147 -6.64 -0.46 15.49
N ASP A 148 -7.03 -1.73 15.67
CA ASP A 148 -6.66 -2.52 16.84
C ASP A 148 -5.20 -3.02 16.76
N THR A 149 -4.71 -3.20 15.55
CA THR A 149 -3.37 -3.70 15.26
C THR A 149 -2.50 -2.69 14.48
N GLU A 150 -3.05 -1.51 14.17
CA GLU A 150 -2.42 -0.49 13.33
C GLU A 150 -1.92 -1.04 11.98
N THR A 151 -2.75 -1.89 11.35
CA THR A 151 -2.40 -2.56 10.10
C THR A 151 -3.23 -2.07 8.93
N VAL A 152 -2.56 -1.71 7.84
CA VAL A 152 -3.16 -1.50 6.52
C VAL A 152 -3.09 -2.80 5.75
N VAL A 153 -4.21 -3.26 5.21
CA VAL A 153 -4.26 -4.43 4.33
C VAL A 153 -4.66 -3.99 2.93
N ILE A 154 -3.85 -4.36 1.96
CA ILE A 154 -4.04 -4.06 0.54
C ILE A 154 -4.19 -5.36 -0.22
N LEU A 155 -5.23 -5.46 -1.01
CA LEU A 155 -5.52 -6.62 -1.83
C LEU A 155 -5.71 -6.19 -3.29
N ASP A 156 -5.18 -6.98 -4.21
CA ASP A 156 -5.52 -6.81 -5.62
C ASP A 156 -7.04 -7.01 -5.80
N ALA A 157 -7.63 -6.29 -6.75
CA ALA A 157 -8.99 -6.61 -7.20
C ALA A 157 -8.96 -7.94 -7.97
N ASP A 158 -9.95 -8.76 -7.73
CA ASP A 158 -10.17 -10.03 -8.45
C ASP A 158 -10.50 -9.78 -9.93
#